data_2051cbb9bd0b1f008599cbaa5a3cbf9d
#
_entry.id   2051cbb9bd0b1f008599cbaa5a3cbf9d
#
_cell.length_a   1.000
_cell.length_b   1.000
_cell.length_c   1.000
_cell.angle_alpha   90.00
_cell.angle_beta   90.00
_cell.angle_gamma   90.00
#
_symmetry.space_group_name_H-M   'P 1'
#
loop_
_entity.id
_entity.type
_entity.pdbx_description
1 polymer ?
#
loop_
_entity_poly.entity_id
_entity_poly.type
_entity_poly.pdbx_seq_one_letter_code
_entity_poly.pdbx_strand_id
1 'polypeptide(L)'
;VLFRSITLKTNRGDIVIELDKENAPDTCENFVQYVKAGHFDGTIFHRVISNFMIQGGGFSAGMIEKPTRAPIRNEAQNGLSNLTGTIAMARTNDPHSATAQFFINVADNKFLDHPGHDGWGYCVFGKVTAGMDVVNDIKRVETGSHMMHQDVPKEDIVIETAVVDE
;
A
#
# COMPACT_ATOMS: atom_id res chain seq x y z
N VAL A 1 -7.54 18.99 -11.55
CA VAL A 1 -6.99 18.70 -10.24
C VAL A 1 -5.80 17.76 -10.42
N LEU A 2 -4.65 18.17 -9.92
CA LEU A 2 -3.39 17.43 -10.11
C LEU A 2 -3.22 16.26 -9.16
N PHE A 3 -4.05 16.14 -8.12
CA PHE A 3 -3.98 15.06 -7.15
C PHE A 3 -5.37 14.66 -6.68
N ARG A 4 -5.47 13.45 -6.16
CA ARG A 4 -6.66 12.94 -5.52
C ARG A 4 -6.32 12.48 -4.11
N SER A 5 -7.28 12.59 -3.21
CA SER A 5 -7.17 12.14 -1.84
C SER A 5 -8.03 10.89 -1.63
N ILE A 6 -7.45 9.91 -0.95
CA ILE A 6 -8.11 8.65 -0.56
C ILE A 6 -8.08 8.57 0.95
N THR A 7 -9.20 8.22 1.57
CA THR A 7 -9.24 7.91 2.99
C THR A 7 -9.42 6.41 3.19
N LEU A 8 -8.47 5.79 3.89
CA LEU A 8 -8.58 4.42 4.37
C LEU A 8 -9.12 4.48 5.79
N LYS A 9 -10.34 4.00 5.99
CA LYS A 9 -10.96 3.95 7.32
C LYS A 9 -10.66 2.60 7.94
N THR A 10 -9.70 2.57 8.86
CA THR A 10 -9.27 1.33 9.48
C THR A 10 -9.87 1.18 10.88
N ASN A 11 -9.79 -0.04 11.43
CA ASN A 11 -10.19 -0.27 12.82
C ASN A 11 -9.21 0.34 13.85
N ARG A 12 -8.16 1.03 13.37
CA ARG A 12 -7.20 1.77 14.21
C ARG A 12 -7.28 3.27 13.99
N GLY A 13 -8.10 3.75 13.05
CA GLY A 13 -8.27 5.14 12.69
C GLY A 13 -8.15 5.38 11.20
N ASP A 14 -8.27 6.63 10.79
CA ASP A 14 -8.25 7.01 9.38
C ASP A 14 -6.84 7.36 8.91
N ILE A 15 -6.52 6.92 7.71
CA ILE A 15 -5.28 7.25 7.01
C ILE A 15 -5.68 7.95 5.71
N VAL A 16 -5.25 9.20 5.54
CA VAL A 16 -5.53 9.98 4.35
C VAL A 16 -4.29 9.99 3.47
N ILE A 17 -4.47 9.64 2.20
CA ILE A 17 -3.39 9.52 1.22
C ILE A 17 -3.68 10.47 0.07
N GLU A 18 -2.69 11.28 -0.28
CA GLU A 18 -2.71 12.12 -1.49
C GLU A 18 -2.00 11.36 -2.60
N LEU A 19 -2.69 11.13 -3.72
CA LEU A 19 -2.15 10.42 -4.87
C LEU A 19 -1.43 11.38 -5.80
N ASP A 20 -0.24 11.01 -6.27
CA ASP A 20 0.57 11.79 -7.20
C ASP A 20 0.26 11.36 -8.63
N LYS A 21 -0.81 11.89 -9.16
CA LYS A 21 -1.34 11.56 -10.47
C LYS A 21 -0.43 12.04 -11.61
N GLU A 22 0.34 13.09 -11.38
CA GLU A 22 1.27 13.63 -12.38
C GLU A 22 2.42 12.67 -12.64
N ASN A 23 3.00 12.11 -11.58
CA ASN A 23 4.20 11.27 -11.67
C ASN A 23 3.91 9.77 -11.78
N ALA A 24 2.71 9.34 -11.39
CA ALA A 24 2.32 7.93 -11.47
C ALA A 24 0.87 7.80 -11.96
N PRO A 25 0.57 8.25 -13.18
CA PRO A 25 -0.82 8.34 -13.66
C PRO A 25 -1.54 7.00 -13.72
N ASP A 26 -0.90 5.97 -14.26
CA ASP A 26 -1.53 4.65 -14.43
C ASP A 26 -1.68 3.94 -13.10
N THR A 27 -0.68 4.07 -12.23
CA THR A 27 -0.71 3.48 -10.89
C THR A 27 -1.81 4.11 -10.04
N CYS A 28 -1.93 5.45 -10.07
CA CYS A 28 -2.98 6.15 -9.35
C CYS A 28 -4.37 5.78 -9.86
N GLU A 29 -4.55 5.73 -11.17
CA GLU A 29 -5.84 5.33 -11.76
C GLU A 29 -6.21 3.91 -11.37
N ASN A 30 -5.25 2.99 -11.41
CA ASN A 30 -5.45 1.61 -10.97
C ASN A 30 -5.91 1.55 -9.51
N PHE A 31 -5.25 2.28 -8.64
CA PHE A 31 -5.61 2.31 -7.22
C PHE A 31 -7.02 2.87 -7.00
N VAL A 32 -7.36 3.97 -7.68
CA VAL A 32 -8.68 4.58 -7.61
C VAL A 32 -9.76 3.60 -8.08
N GLN A 33 -9.51 2.84 -9.14
CA GLN A 33 -10.44 1.84 -9.64
C GLN A 33 -10.75 0.77 -8.58
N TYR A 34 -9.72 0.29 -7.86
CA TYR A 34 -9.92 -0.65 -6.77
C TYR A 34 -10.71 -0.04 -5.61
N VAL A 35 -10.42 1.21 -5.26
CA VAL A 35 -11.17 1.93 -4.21
C VAL A 35 -12.65 2.01 -4.58
N LYS A 36 -12.94 2.46 -5.79
CA LYS A 36 -14.33 2.63 -6.27
C LYS A 36 -15.08 1.31 -6.39
N ALA A 37 -14.37 0.23 -6.69
CA ALA A 37 -14.97 -1.11 -6.79
C ALA A 37 -15.22 -1.75 -5.42
N GLY A 38 -14.81 -1.11 -4.31
CA GLY A 38 -14.95 -1.66 -2.98
C GLY A 38 -13.98 -2.79 -2.67
N HIS A 39 -12.92 -2.96 -3.46
CA HIS A 39 -11.97 -4.05 -3.30
C HIS A 39 -11.29 -4.05 -1.93
N PHE A 40 -10.95 -2.85 -1.43
CA PHE A 40 -10.21 -2.74 -0.17
C PHE A 40 -11.08 -2.89 1.07
N ASP A 41 -12.40 -2.84 0.91
CA ASP A 41 -13.32 -2.99 2.04
C ASP A 41 -13.18 -4.40 2.64
N GLY A 42 -12.86 -4.47 3.92
CA GLY A 42 -12.65 -5.74 4.62
C GLY A 42 -11.28 -6.37 4.42
N THR A 43 -10.37 -5.72 3.70
CA THR A 43 -8.99 -6.23 3.57
C THR A 43 -8.16 -5.85 4.78
N ILE A 44 -7.07 -6.60 5.00
CA ILE A 44 -6.21 -6.41 6.17
C ILE A 44 -4.81 -5.94 5.76
N PHE A 45 -4.12 -5.33 6.72
CA PHE A 45 -2.67 -5.16 6.62
C PHE A 45 -2.05 -6.49 7.06
N HIS A 46 -1.74 -7.33 6.10
CA HIS A 46 -1.32 -8.71 6.37
C HIS A 46 0.19 -8.87 6.59
N ARG A 47 0.97 -7.82 6.39
CA ARG A 47 2.42 -7.84 6.60
C ARG A 47 2.84 -6.51 7.20
N VAL A 48 3.40 -6.57 8.42
CA VAL A 48 3.82 -5.38 9.16
C VAL A 48 5.22 -5.63 9.69
N ILE A 49 6.16 -4.76 9.31
CA ILE A 49 7.54 -4.80 9.78
C ILE A 49 7.86 -3.40 10.31
N SER A 50 8.06 -3.28 11.62
CA SER A 50 8.04 -2.01 12.36
C SER A 50 9.06 -0.96 11.90
N ASN A 51 10.17 -1.38 11.32
CA ASN A 51 11.22 -0.48 10.85
C ASN A 51 11.35 -0.49 9.32
N PHE A 52 10.30 -0.90 8.64
CA PHE A 52 10.30 -1.04 7.18
C PHE A 52 9.01 -0.52 6.56
N MET A 53 7.91 -1.28 6.63
CA MET A 53 6.65 -0.91 5.97
C MET A 53 5.46 -1.65 6.58
N ILE A 54 4.26 -1.17 6.25
CA ILE A 54 3.01 -1.90 6.46
C ILE A 54 2.37 -2.17 5.10
N GLN A 55 1.97 -3.40 4.85
CA GLN A 55 1.49 -3.86 3.54
C GLN A 55 0.09 -4.45 3.65
N GLY A 56 -0.78 -4.10 2.72
CA GLY A 56 -2.15 -4.58 2.71
C GLY A 56 -2.79 -4.54 1.32
N GLY A 57 -4.09 -4.78 1.30
CA GLY A 57 -4.91 -4.66 0.09
C GLY A 57 -5.09 -5.93 -0.72
N GLY A 58 -4.49 -7.06 -0.30
CA GLY A 58 -4.57 -8.32 -1.06
C GLY A 58 -5.39 -9.42 -0.40
N PHE A 59 -5.56 -9.36 0.91
CA PHE A 59 -6.18 -10.44 1.68
C PHE A 59 -7.28 -9.89 2.59
N SER A 60 -8.36 -10.65 2.72
CA SER A 60 -9.34 -10.44 3.78
C SER A 60 -8.94 -11.25 5.02
N ALA A 61 -9.71 -11.07 6.12
CA ALA A 61 -9.44 -11.76 7.37
C ALA A 61 -9.33 -13.28 7.15
N GLY A 62 -8.41 -13.93 7.87
CA GLY A 62 -8.11 -15.35 7.68
C GLY A 62 -7.15 -15.62 6.53
N MET A 63 -6.52 -14.61 5.98
CA MET A 63 -5.55 -14.70 4.87
C MET A 63 -6.18 -15.28 3.60
N ILE A 64 -7.40 -14.83 3.31
CA ILE A 64 -8.11 -15.21 2.09
C ILE A 64 -7.78 -14.20 1.00
N GLU A 65 -7.06 -14.63 -0.03
CA GLU A 65 -6.66 -13.76 -1.13
C GLU A 65 -7.87 -13.34 -1.95
N LYS A 66 -7.98 -12.04 -2.23
CA LYS A 66 -9.06 -11.51 -3.06
C LYS A 66 -8.65 -11.53 -4.53
N PRO A 67 -9.59 -11.82 -5.45
CA PRO A 67 -9.30 -11.77 -6.89
C PRO A 67 -8.95 -10.33 -7.32
N THR A 68 -8.09 -10.23 -8.33
CA THR A 68 -7.60 -8.96 -8.81
C THR A 68 -7.86 -8.78 -10.31
N ARG A 69 -7.69 -7.54 -10.76
CA ARG A 69 -7.71 -7.18 -12.18
C ARG A 69 -6.35 -7.51 -12.81
N ALA A 70 -6.18 -7.22 -14.09
CA ALA A 70 -4.91 -7.41 -14.77
C ALA A 70 -3.80 -6.55 -14.15
N PRO A 71 -2.55 -7.05 -14.14
CA PRO A 71 -1.43 -6.27 -13.62
C PRO A 71 -1.13 -5.04 -14.47
N ILE A 72 -0.45 -4.06 -13.84
CA ILE A 72 -0.09 -2.80 -14.47
C ILE A 72 1.41 -2.67 -14.66
N ARG A 73 1.81 -1.81 -15.59
CA ARG A 73 3.22 -1.48 -15.84
C ARG A 73 3.81 -0.73 -14.67
N ASN A 74 5.05 -1.03 -14.35
CA ASN A 74 5.80 -0.36 -13.28
C ASN A 74 6.20 1.05 -13.71
N GLU A 75 5.81 2.04 -12.93
CA GLU A 75 6.14 3.45 -13.16
C GLU A 75 7.22 3.98 -12.19
N ALA A 76 8.05 3.09 -11.63
CA ALA A 76 9.05 3.49 -10.62
C ALA A 76 10.11 4.46 -11.14
N GLN A 77 10.24 4.63 -12.46
CA GLN A 77 11.15 5.61 -13.09
C GLN A 77 10.64 7.04 -12.99
N ASN A 78 9.73 7.32 -12.08
CA ASN A 78 9.06 8.63 -11.96
C ASN A 78 9.79 9.63 -11.07
N GLY A 79 10.95 9.26 -10.52
CA GLY A 79 11.74 10.14 -9.67
C GLY A 79 11.27 10.23 -8.23
N LEU A 80 10.19 9.53 -7.86
CA LEU A 80 9.70 9.53 -6.48
C LEU A 80 10.46 8.50 -5.64
N SER A 81 10.74 8.86 -4.39
CA SER A 81 11.53 8.03 -3.48
C SER A 81 10.66 7.40 -2.40
N ASN A 82 11.01 6.18 -2.00
CA ASN A 82 10.37 5.42 -0.92
C ASN A 82 10.78 5.98 0.44
N LEU A 83 10.34 7.19 0.75
CA LEU A 83 10.59 7.85 2.03
C LEU A 83 9.48 7.53 3.02
N THR A 84 9.73 7.77 4.31
CA THR A 84 8.74 7.62 5.37
C THR A 84 7.44 8.33 5.00
N GLY A 85 6.31 7.63 5.07
CA GLY A 85 4.98 8.15 4.78
C GLY A 85 4.55 8.05 3.33
N THR A 86 5.40 7.57 2.42
CA THR A 86 4.98 7.34 1.03
C THR A 86 4.29 6.00 0.87
N ILE A 87 3.40 5.92 -0.12
CA ILE A 87 2.72 4.69 -0.51
C ILE A 87 3.27 4.21 -1.84
N ALA A 88 3.52 2.91 -1.94
CA ALA A 88 4.07 2.28 -3.14
C ALA A 88 3.36 0.96 -3.42
N MET A 89 3.47 0.47 -4.67
CA MET A 89 2.85 -0.78 -5.06
C MET A 89 3.72 -1.98 -4.70
N ALA A 90 3.13 -2.93 -3.98
CA ALA A 90 3.71 -4.26 -3.81
C ALA A 90 3.54 -5.06 -5.11
N ARG A 91 4.43 -6.00 -5.34
CA ARG A 91 4.43 -6.84 -6.54
C ARG A 91 5.26 -8.10 -6.31
N THR A 92 5.19 -9.01 -7.25
CA THR A 92 6.09 -10.18 -7.29
C THR A 92 7.47 -9.79 -7.85
N ASN A 93 8.32 -10.76 -8.12
CA ASN A 93 9.62 -10.51 -8.75
C ASN A 93 9.50 -10.00 -10.20
N ASP A 94 8.36 -10.20 -10.85
CA ASP A 94 8.08 -9.58 -12.14
C ASP A 94 7.83 -8.08 -11.89
N PRO A 95 8.62 -7.18 -12.49
CA PRO A 95 8.46 -5.74 -12.26
C PRO A 95 7.10 -5.20 -12.72
N HIS A 96 6.41 -5.88 -13.62
CA HIS A 96 5.10 -5.48 -14.15
C HIS A 96 3.97 -6.38 -13.66
N SER A 97 4.02 -6.79 -12.40
CA SER A 97 3.04 -7.70 -11.79
C SER A 97 2.12 -7.07 -10.75
N ALA A 98 2.25 -5.77 -10.51
CA ALA A 98 1.45 -5.09 -9.49
C ALA A 98 -0.04 -5.11 -9.86
N THR A 99 -0.88 -5.38 -8.87
CA THR A 99 -2.34 -5.37 -9.01
C THR A 99 -3.00 -4.48 -7.95
N ALA A 100 -3.28 -5.00 -6.76
CA ALA A 100 -4.01 -4.28 -5.71
C ALA A 100 -3.18 -4.03 -4.45
N GLN A 101 -2.20 -4.87 -4.15
CA GLN A 101 -1.45 -4.75 -2.90
C GLN A 101 -0.54 -3.54 -2.92
N PHE A 102 -0.51 -2.85 -1.79
CA PHE A 102 0.31 -1.66 -1.60
C PHE A 102 1.02 -1.75 -0.25
N PHE A 103 2.03 -0.90 -0.06
CA PHE A 103 2.65 -0.73 1.25
C PHE A 103 2.88 0.76 1.54
N ILE A 104 2.86 1.08 2.83
CA ILE A 104 3.20 2.43 3.30
C ILE A 104 4.55 2.32 4.01
N ASN A 105 5.50 3.12 3.57
CA ASN A 105 6.84 3.13 4.16
C ASN A 105 6.79 3.78 5.54
N VAL A 106 7.36 3.11 6.54
CA VAL A 106 7.48 3.63 7.91
C VAL A 106 8.92 3.99 8.26
N ALA A 107 9.80 3.92 7.29
CA ALA A 107 11.20 4.33 7.33
C ALA A 107 11.59 4.82 5.94
N ASP A 108 12.76 5.46 5.83
CA ASP A 108 13.30 5.85 4.54
C ASP A 108 13.94 4.61 3.89
N ASN A 109 13.28 4.08 2.87
CA ASN A 109 13.65 2.83 2.21
C ASN A 109 14.16 3.08 0.80
N LYS A 110 15.21 3.90 0.68
CA LYS A 110 15.74 4.34 -0.62
C LYS A 110 16.24 3.19 -1.48
N PHE A 111 16.59 2.05 -0.87
CA PHE A 111 17.00 0.85 -1.61
C PHE A 111 15.89 0.26 -2.48
N LEU A 112 14.62 0.68 -2.24
CA LEU A 112 13.48 0.28 -3.06
C LEU A 112 13.28 1.18 -4.29
N ASP A 113 14.00 2.29 -4.38
CA ASP A 113 13.86 3.24 -5.48
C ASP A 113 14.43 2.66 -6.77
N HIS A 114 13.89 3.15 -7.90
CA HIS A 114 14.45 2.81 -9.22
C HIS A 114 15.94 3.20 -9.27
N PRO A 115 16.83 2.33 -9.78
CA PRO A 115 16.59 1.02 -10.39
C PRO A 115 16.52 -0.15 -9.41
N GLY A 116 16.73 0.05 -8.10
CA GLY A 116 16.72 -1.00 -7.11
C GLY A 116 17.75 -2.09 -7.40
N HIS A 117 17.50 -3.27 -6.83
CA HIS A 117 18.36 -4.44 -7.06
C HIS A 117 17.96 -5.24 -8.31
N ASP A 118 16.76 -5.03 -8.84
CA ASP A 118 16.23 -5.78 -9.98
C ASP A 118 16.15 -4.97 -11.28
N GLY A 119 16.68 -3.75 -11.28
CA GLY A 119 16.67 -2.85 -12.44
C GLY A 119 15.41 -2.00 -12.55
N TRP A 120 14.41 -2.18 -11.69
CA TRP A 120 13.13 -1.47 -11.74
C TRP A 120 12.78 -0.70 -10.47
N GLY A 121 12.88 -1.33 -9.29
CA GLY A 121 12.46 -0.75 -8.03
C GLY A 121 10.94 -0.82 -7.84
N TYR A 122 10.45 -0.12 -6.82
CA TYR A 122 9.05 -0.10 -6.42
C TYR A 122 8.44 1.28 -6.63
N CYS A 123 7.28 1.31 -7.29
CA CYS A 123 6.65 2.55 -7.72
C CYS A 123 5.93 3.27 -6.58
N VAL A 124 6.47 4.41 -6.15
CA VAL A 124 5.77 5.34 -5.26
C VAL A 124 4.72 6.08 -6.07
N PHE A 125 3.51 6.21 -5.53
CA PHE A 125 2.42 6.88 -6.22
C PHE A 125 1.62 7.85 -5.34
N GLY A 126 2.06 8.09 -4.12
CA GLY A 126 1.40 9.02 -3.22
C GLY A 126 2.08 9.11 -1.87
N LYS A 127 1.44 9.82 -0.94
CA LYS A 127 1.96 10.00 0.42
C LYS A 127 0.81 10.17 1.40
N VAL A 128 1.06 9.80 2.65
CA VAL A 128 0.14 10.05 3.76
C VAL A 128 0.18 11.53 4.11
N THR A 129 -0.98 12.18 4.11
CA THR A 129 -1.13 13.59 4.46
C THR A 129 -1.79 13.79 5.82
N ALA A 130 -2.53 12.78 6.32
CA ALA A 130 -3.11 12.78 7.66
C ALA A 130 -3.19 11.33 8.13
N GLY A 131 -3.08 11.12 9.44
CA GLY A 131 -3.16 9.77 10.02
C GLY A 131 -1.83 9.05 10.09
N MET A 132 -0.71 9.74 10.01
CA MET A 132 0.60 9.09 10.20
C MET A 132 0.75 8.51 11.61
N ASP A 133 0.08 9.09 12.61
CA ASP A 133 -0.02 8.53 13.95
C ASP A 133 -0.71 7.17 13.96
N VAL A 134 -1.73 6.98 13.10
CA VAL A 134 -2.40 5.68 12.92
C VAL A 134 -1.43 4.68 12.28
N VAL A 135 -0.71 5.09 11.24
CA VAL A 135 0.32 4.25 10.59
C VAL A 135 1.38 3.82 11.61
N ASN A 136 1.84 4.76 12.43
CA ASN A 136 2.84 4.48 13.47
C ASN A 136 2.29 3.56 14.58
N ASP A 137 1.00 3.63 14.88
CA ASP A 137 0.34 2.70 15.79
C ASP A 137 0.31 1.30 15.19
N ILE A 138 -0.07 1.19 13.92
CA ILE A 138 -0.13 -0.10 13.21
C ILE A 138 1.26 -0.76 13.15
N LYS A 139 2.32 -0.02 12.88
CA LYS A 139 3.66 -0.60 12.78
C LYS A 139 4.17 -1.23 14.07
N ARG A 140 3.58 -0.87 15.21
CA ARG A 140 3.98 -1.37 16.54
C ARG A 140 3.21 -2.59 17.01
N VAL A 141 2.21 -3.06 16.26
CA VAL A 141 1.41 -4.20 16.69
C VAL A 141 2.24 -5.48 16.72
N GLU A 142 1.84 -6.39 17.58
CA GLU A 142 2.48 -7.69 17.68
C GLU A 142 2.18 -8.52 16.43
N THR A 143 3.21 -9.14 15.86
CA THR A 143 3.13 -9.95 14.65
C THR A 143 3.60 -11.38 14.91
N GLY A 144 3.23 -12.28 14.02
CA GLY A 144 3.65 -13.67 14.06
C GLY A 144 3.49 -14.32 12.71
N SER A 145 3.69 -15.63 12.67
CA SER A 145 3.50 -16.41 11.43
C SER A 145 2.06 -16.94 11.36
N HIS A 146 1.48 -16.92 10.17
CA HIS A 146 0.18 -17.50 9.89
C HIS A 146 0.26 -18.26 8.57
N MET A 147 0.10 -19.59 8.61
CA MET A 147 0.31 -20.46 7.46
C MET A 147 1.72 -20.27 6.89
N MET A 148 1.85 -19.91 5.61
CA MET A 148 3.14 -19.66 4.93
C MET A 148 3.58 -18.21 5.02
N HIS A 149 2.82 -17.36 5.72
CA HIS A 149 3.06 -15.92 5.80
C HIS A 149 3.75 -15.57 7.11
N GLN A 150 4.71 -14.64 7.03
CA GLN A 150 5.43 -14.11 8.20
C GLN A 150 5.03 -12.64 8.42
N ASP A 151 5.31 -12.13 9.62
CA ASP A 151 5.08 -10.72 9.98
C ASP A 151 3.60 -10.33 9.87
N VAL A 152 2.70 -11.27 10.16
CA VAL A 152 1.25 -11.05 10.14
C VAL A 152 0.82 -10.53 11.51
N PRO A 153 0.10 -9.40 11.59
CA PRO A 153 -0.46 -8.92 12.86
C PRO A 153 -1.30 -10.01 13.54
N LYS A 154 -1.08 -10.21 14.85
CA LYS A 154 -1.83 -11.22 15.62
C LYS A 154 -3.30 -10.85 15.76
N GLU A 155 -3.60 -9.54 15.82
CA GLU A 155 -4.97 -9.03 15.75
C GLU A 155 -5.14 -8.34 14.41
N ASP A 156 -6.23 -8.64 13.71
CA ASP A 156 -6.45 -8.11 12.36
C ASP A 156 -6.51 -6.59 12.35
N ILE A 157 -5.71 -5.99 11.50
CA ILE A 157 -5.78 -4.56 11.18
C ILE A 157 -6.59 -4.45 9.90
N VAL A 158 -7.83 -4.04 10.02
CA VAL A 158 -8.81 -4.09 8.92
C VAL A 158 -9.03 -2.72 8.32
N ILE A 159 -8.97 -2.63 6.99
CA ILE A 159 -9.49 -1.49 6.25
C ILE A 159 -11.00 -1.72 6.14
N GLU A 160 -11.77 -1.02 6.96
CA GLU A 160 -13.22 -1.18 6.98
C GLU A 160 -13.84 -0.68 5.69
N THR A 161 -13.35 0.45 5.21
CA THR A 161 -13.72 0.96 3.88
C THR A 161 -12.63 1.92 3.38
N ALA A 162 -12.58 2.08 2.07
CA ALA A 162 -11.71 3.05 1.40
C ALA A 162 -12.58 3.92 0.49
N VAL A 163 -12.39 5.24 0.56
CA VAL A 163 -13.20 6.18 -0.21
C VAL A 163 -12.31 7.18 -0.94
N VAL A 164 -12.78 7.59 -2.12
CA VAL A 164 -12.18 8.72 -2.85
C VAL A 164 -12.80 9.99 -2.30
N ASP A 165 -11.98 10.89 -1.78
CA ASP A 165 -12.44 12.19 -1.28
C ASP A 165 -12.59 13.14 -2.47
N GLU A 166 -13.74 13.76 -2.56
CA GLU A 166 -14.06 14.68 -3.66
C GLU A 166 -14.40 16.08 -3.19
#